data_d1112d9108b50270778850715f3de288
#
_entry.id   d1112d9108b50270778850715f3de288
#
_cell.length_a   1.000
_cell.length_b   1.000
_cell.length_c   1.000
_cell.angle_alpha   90.00
_cell.angle_beta   90.00
_cell.angle_gamma   90.00
#
_symmetry.space_group_name_H-M   'P 1'
#
loop_
_entity.id
_entity.type
_entity.pdbx_description
1 polymer ?
#
loop_
_entity_poly.entity_id
_entity_poly.type
_entity_poly.pdbx_seq_one_letter_code
_entity_poly.pdbx_strand_id
1 'polypeptide(L)'
;IPIDSHSALERVTAIVEVAEPSLIIAINDFPLEDVQAPILTLDQVTAAFESKTSYEVTHPVKGDDTYYIIFTSGTTGKPKGVQISHNNLLSFTNWMITDKEFATPTRPQMLAQPPYSFDLSVMYWAPTLALGGTLYALPSAITQDFKKLFETIFSLPIAIWTSTPSFADMAML
;
A
#
# COMPACT_ATOMS: atom_id res chain seq x y z
N ILE A 1 -0.33 5.68 -7.27
CA ILE A 1 1.08 5.79 -6.80
C ILE A 1 1.06 6.05 -5.30
N PRO A 2 1.38 5.07 -4.45
CA PRO A 2 1.47 5.29 -3.02
C PRO A 2 2.81 5.95 -2.66
N ILE A 3 2.76 6.95 -1.79
CA ILE A 3 3.93 7.63 -1.22
C ILE A 3 3.82 7.55 0.31
N ASP A 4 4.90 7.10 0.96
CA ASP A 4 4.95 7.05 2.42
C ASP A 4 5.10 8.45 3.01
N SER A 5 4.35 8.75 4.08
CA SER A 5 4.38 10.05 4.76
C SER A 5 5.74 10.40 5.39
N HIS A 6 6.60 9.41 5.60
CA HIS A 6 7.96 9.58 6.10
C HIS A 6 9.01 9.71 4.99
N SER A 7 8.58 9.75 3.71
CA SER A 7 9.50 9.96 2.60
C SER A 7 10.17 11.33 2.68
N ALA A 8 11.47 11.38 2.41
CA ALA A 8 12.21 12.64 2.33
C ALA A 8 11.61 13.56 1.26
N LEU A 9 11.64 14.87 1.49
CA LEU A 9 11.07 15.88 0.60
C LEU A 9 11.59 15.75 -0.84
N GLU A 10 12.89 15.56 -0.99
CA GLU A 10 13.55 15.41 -2.30
C GLU A 10 13.01 14.19 -3.06
N ARG A 11 12.67 13.10 -2.33
CA ARG A 11 12.09 11.91 -2.94
C ARG A 11 10.65 12.17 -3.38
N VAL A 12 9.84 12.85 -2.57
CA VAL A 12 8.47 13.21 -2.93
C VAL A 12 8.46 14.11 -4.16
N THR A 13 9.31 15.14 -4.18
CA THR A 13 9.49 16.06 -5.33
C THR A 13 9.82 15.27 -6.60
N ALA A 14 10.84 14.43 -6.55
CA ALA A 14 11.27 13.65 -7.72
C ALA A 14 10.20 12.66 -8.21
N ILE A 15 9.39 12.08 -7.31
CA ILE A 15 8.26 11.22 -7.69
C ILE A 15 7.17 12.05 -8.38
N VAL A 16 6.79 13.19 -7.83
CA VAL A 16 5.76 14.06 -8.40
C VAL A 16 6.17 14.60 -9.77
N GLU A 17 7.43 15.01 -9.93
CA GLU A 17 7.97 15.46 -11.21
C GLU A 17 7.93 14.39 -12.31
N VAL A 18 8.23 13.14 -11.96
CA VAL A 18 8.23 12.03 -12.93
C VAL A 18 6.82 11.50 -13.20
N ALA A 19 5.98 11.50 -12.17
CA ALA A 19 4.63 10.92 -12.24
C ALA A 19 3.61 11.84 -12.90
N GLU A 20 3.83 13.16 -12.86
CA GLU A 20 2.88 14.16 -13.36
C GLU A 20 1.43 13.85 -12.97
N PRO A 21 1.11 13.72 -11.66
CA PRO A 21 -0.18 13.24 -11.21
C PRO A 21 -1.29 14.21 -11.61
N SER A 22 -2.42 13.68 -12.04
CA SER A 22 -3.64 14.47 -12.28
C SER A 22 -4.43 14.79 -11.02
N LEU A 23 -4.15 14.08 -9.92
CA LEU A 23 -4.77 14.27 -8.61
C LEU A 23 -3.85 13.72 -7.52
N ILE A 24 -3.79 14.42 -6.39
CA ILE A 24 -3.09 13.97 -5.18
C ILE A 24 -4.12 13.81 -4.06
N ILE A 25 -4.07 12.69 -3.35
CA ILE A 25 -4.85 12.46 -2.13
C ILE A 25 -3.88 12.53 -0.96
N ALA A 26 -4.00 13.55 -0.13
CA ALA A 26 -3.16 13.77 1.03
C ALA A 26 -3.91 13.45 2.33
N ILE A 27 -3.47 12.41 3.04
CA ILE A 27 -4.04 12.01 4.33
C ILE A 27 -3.48 12.90 5.45
N ASN A 28 -2.25 13.38 5.29
CA ASN A 28 -1.57 14.35 6.14
C ASN A 28 -1.25 15.61 5.33
N ASP A 29 -0.59 16.59 5.95
CA ASP A 29 -0.08 17.77 5.23
C ASP A 29 0.82 17.33 4.09
N PHE A 30 0.53 17.83 2.89
CA PHE A 30 1.34 17.53 1.72
C PHE A 30 2.55 18.46 1.69
N PRO A 31 3.77 17.93 1.54
CA PRO A 31 4.98 18.72 1.79
C PRO A 31 5.39 19.69 0.66
N LEU A 32 4.73 19.64 -0.51
CA LEU A 32 5.05 20.50 -1.66
C LEU A 32 3.98 21.57 -1.84
N GLU A 33 4.41 22.84 -1.93
CA GLU A 33 3.51 23.98 -2.11
C GLU A 33 3.17 24.24 -3.59
N ASP A 34 4.16 24.09 -4.48
CA ASP A 34 4.03 24.38 -5.92
C ASP A 34 3.73 23.12 -6.74
N VAL A 35 2.54 22.53 -6.55
CA VAL A 35 2.10 21.36 -7.32
C VAL A 35 0.94 21.75 -8.24
N GLN A 36 1.03 21.38 -9.52
CA GLN A 36 -0.03 21.70 -10.50
C GLN A 36 -1.29 20.84 -10.32
N ALA A 37 -1.15 19.65 -9.74
CA ALA A 37 -2.28 18.75 -9.50
C ALA A 37 -3.14 19.22 -8.32
N PRO A 38 -4.46 19.14 -8.40
CA PRO A 38 -5.33 19.38 -7.25
C PRO A 38 -5.04 18.39 -6.13
N ILE A 39 -5.09 18.88 -4.89
CA ILE A 39 -4.88 18.07 -3.69
C ILE A 39 -6.21 17.90 -2.95
N LEU A 40 -6.63 16.65 -2.74
CA LEU A 40 -7.74 16.31 -1.85
C LEU A 40 -7.21 16.00 -0.46
N THR A 41 -7.72 16.72 0.52
CA THR A 41 -7.40 16.46 1.94
C THR A 41 -8.20 15.28 2.50
N LEU A 42 -7.79 14.77 3.66
CA LEU A 42 -8.52 13.70 4.36
C LEU A 42 -10.00 14.07 4.60
N ASP A 43 -10.28 15.32 5.00
CA ASP A 43 -11.65 15.77 5.24
C ASP A 43 -12.51 15.73 3.96
N GLN A 44 -11.95 16.15 2.84
CA GLN A 44 -12.63 16.09 1.54
C GLN A 44 -12.89 14.64 1.09
N VAL A 45 -11.93 13.75 1.31
CA VAL A 45 -12.10 12.32 1.01
C VAL A 45 -13.17 11.71 1.92
N THR A 46 -13.15 12.03 3.21
CA THR A 46 -14.16 11.57 4.18
C THR A 46 -15.55 12.06 3.79
N ALA A 47 -15.71 13.34 3.46
CA ALA A 47 -16.96 13.90 2.99
C ALA A 47 -17.48 13.23 1.71
N ALA A 48 -16.57 12.85 0.79
CA ALA A 48 -16.93 12.10 -0.42
C ALA A 48 -17.49 10.71 -0.09
N PHE A 49 -16.91 10.00 0.88
CA PHE A 49 -17.43 8.70 1.34
C PHE A 49 -18.80 8.83 2.02
N GLU A 50 -19.04 9.92 2.75
CA GLU A 50 -20.32 10.18 3.45
C GLU A 50 -21.44 10.62 2.49
N SER A 51 -21.11 11.12 1.30
CA SER A 51 -22.07 11.66 0.35
C SER A 51 -23.07 10.64 -0.18
N LYS A 52 -22.83 9.34 0.00
CA LYS A 52 -23.66 8.21 -0.50
C LYS A 52 -23.98 8.29 -2.00
N THR A 53 -23.21 9.07 -2.74
CA THR A 53 -23.35 9.18 -4.19
C THR A 53 -22.83 7.90 -4.83
N SER A 54 -23.65 7.22 -5.60
CA SER A 54 -23.20 6.07 -6.38
C SER A 54 -22.43 6.55 -7.61
N TYR A 55 -21.31 5.90 -7.90
CA TYR A 55 -20.54 6.10 -9.10
C TYR A 55 -20.56 4.83 -9.95
N GLU A 56 -20.92 4.96 -11.22
CA GLU A 56 -20.81 3.86 -12.17
C GLU A 56 -19.45 3.90 -12.84
N VAL A 57 -18.71 2.81 -12.73
CA VAL A 57 -17.39 2.68 -13.36
C VAL A 57 -17.57 2.46 -14.86
N THR A 58 -17.39 3.50 -15.66
CA THR A 58 -17.52 3.45 -17.11
C THR A 58 -16.30 2.87 -17.82
N HIS A 59 -15.12 3.01 -17.23
CA HIS A 59 -13.85 2.56 -17.78
C HIS A 59 -13.07 1.77 -16.70
N PRO A 60 -13.41 0.50 -16.47
CA PRO A 60 -12.68 -0.32 -15.49
C PRO A 60 -11.27 -0.63 -15.98
N VAL A 61 -10.29 -0.55 -15.10
CA VAL A 61 -8.92 -0.99 -15.37
C VAL A 61 -8.92 -2.50 -15.61
N LYS A 62 -8.34 -2.95 -16.73
CA LYS A 62 -8.34 -4.36 -17.14
C LYS A 62 -7.15 -4.69 -18.05
N GLY A 63 -6.87 -5.98 -18.15
CA GLY A 63 -5.83 -6.47 -19.08
C GLY A 63 -4.46 -5.87 -18.74
N ASP A 64 -3.84 -5.23 -19.72
CA ASP A 64 -2.51 -4.64 -19.59
C ASP A 64 -2.55 -3.16 -19.17
N ASP A 65 -3.73 -2.63 -18.84
CA ASP A 65 -3.84 -1.29 -18.26
C ASP A 65 -3.06 -1.22 -16.95
N THR A 66 -2.36 -0.11 -16.72
CA THR A 66 -1.62 0.11 -15.47
C THR A 66 -2.59 0.20 -14.30
N TYR A 67 -2.44 -0.70 -13.33
CA TYR A 67 -3.24 -0.74 -12.12
C TYR A 67 -2.64 0.14 -11.01
N TYR A 68 -1.32 0.02 -10.79
CA TYR A 68 -0.60 0.88 -9.88
C TYR A 68 0.86 1.05 -10.31
N ILE A 69 1.53 2.04 -9.72
CA ILE A 69 2.96 2.31 -9.93
C ILE A 69 3.65 2.40 -8.57
N ILE A 70 4.73 1.65 -8.39
CA ILE A 70 5.61 1.76 -7.22
C ILE A 70 6.95 2.35 -7.67
N PHE A 71 7.41 3.36 -6.95
CA PHE A 71 8.70 3.99 -7.20
C PHE A 71 9.82 3.32 -6.43
N THR A 72 10.85 2.89 -7.15
CA THR A 72 12.07 2.31 -6.59
C THR A 72 13.25 3.29 -6.67
N SER A 73 14.30 3.07 -5.87
CA SER A 73 15.55 3.80 -5.98
C SER A 73 16.24 3.40 -7.29
N GLY A 74 16.27 4.31 -8.26
CA GLY A 74 17.00 4.08 -9.51
C GLY A 74 18.52 4.05 -9.30
N THR A 75 19.23 3.25 -10.10
CA THR A 75 20.71 3.17 -10.08
C THR A 75 21.40 4.49 -10.42
N THR A 76 20.69 5.44 -11.02
CA THR A 76 21.14 6.80 -11.39
C THR A 76 20.80 7.85 -10.33
N GLY A 77 20.29 7.45 -9.14
CA GLY A 77 19.84 8.35 -8.08
C GLY A 77 18.44 8.93 -8.28
N LYS A 78 17.86 8.85 -9.49
CA LYS A 78 16.48 9.28 -9.74
C LYS A 78 15.50 8.12 -9.48
N PRO A 79 14.36 8.38 -8.85
CA PRO A 79 13.31 7.35 -8.66
C PRO A 79 12.80 6.84 -10.01
N LYS A 80 12.54 5.54 -10.10
CA LYS A 80 11.94 4.89 -11.28
C LYS A 80 10.57 4.34 -10.90
N GLY A 81 9.54 4.73 -11.64
CA GLY A 81 8.19 4.20 -11.50
C GLY A 81 8.06 2.86 -12.24
N VAL A 82 7.83 1.79 -11.49
CA VAL A 82 7.51 0.47 -12.04
C VAL A 82 6.00 0.35 -12.18
N GLN A 83 5.53 0.27 -13.41
CA GLN A 83 4.12 0.10 -13.73
C GLN A 83 3.74 -1.36 -13.61
N ILE A 84 2.72 -1.63 -12.81
CA ILE A 84 2.14 -2.98 -12.65
C ILE A 84 0.77 -2.98 -13.31
N SER A 85 0.59 -3.85 -14.30
CA SER A 85 -0.68 -3.99 -14.98
C SER A 85 -1.69 -4.79 -14.14
N HIS A 86 -2.98 -4.68 -14.50
CA HIS A 86 -4.02 -5.49 -13.90
C HIS A 86 -3.73 -7.00 -14.08
N ASN A 87 -3.24 -7.42 -15.25
CA ASN A 87 -2.84 -8.82 -15.49
C ASN A 87 -1.70 -9.25 -14.59
N ASN A 88 -0.69 -8.40 -14.36
CA ASN A 88 0.41 -8.73 -13.43
C ASN A 88 -0.12 -8.96 -12.02
N LEU A 89 -0.98 -8.06 -11.54
CA LEU A 89 -1.58 -8.17 -10.21
C LEU A 89 -2.44 -9.44 -10.08
N LEU A 90 -3.27 -9.74 -11.08
CA LEU A 90 -4.09 -10.95 -11.09
C LEU A 90 -3.25 -12.23 -11.07
N SER A 91 -2.20 -12.28 -11.88
CA SER A 91 -1.29 -13.43 -11.94
C SER A 91 -0.64 -13.67 -10.58
N PHE A 92 -0.10 -12.62 -9.97
CA PHE A 92 0.51 -12.69 -8.63
C PHE A 92 -0.49 -13.10 -7.55
N THR A 93 -1.66 -12.47 -7.53
CA THR A 93 -2.71 -12.75 -6.55
C THR A 93 -3.20 -14.21 -6.68
N ASN A 94 -3.43 -14.67 -7.92
CA ASN A 94 -3.84 -16.04 -8.17
C ASN A 94 -2.80 -17.05 -7.69
N TRP A 95 -1.52 -16.77 -7.95
CA TRP A 95 -0.43 -17.61 -7.44
C TRP A 95 -0.46 -17.69 -5.91
N MET A 96 -0.52 -16.55 -5.21
CA MET A 96 -0.59 -16.50 -3.75
C MET A 96 -1.78 -17.30 -3.17
N ILE A 97 -2.91 -17.31 -3.87
CA ILE A 97 -4.13 -17.99 -3.41
C ILE A 97 -4.09 -19.49 -3.67
N THR A 98 -3.50 -19.90 -4.80
CA THR A 98 -3.55 -21.29 -5.28
C THR A 98 -2.32 -22.11 -4.90
N ASP A 99 -1.22 -21.47 -4.54
CA ASP A 99 0.00 -22.15 -4.15
C ASP A 99 -0.17 -22.85 -2.81
N LYS A 100 0.19 -24.14 -2.79
CA LYS A 100 0.01 -25.00 -1.60
C LYS A 100 0.99 -24.70 -0.47
N GLU A 101 2.13 -24.10 -0.79
CA GLU A 101 3.15 -23.76 0.23
C GLU A 101 2.73 -22.51 1.02
N PHE A 102 2.10 -21.54 0.37
CA PHE A 102 1.51 -20.40 1.07
C PHE A 102 0.30 -20.78 1.91
N ALA A 103 -0.44 -21.82 1.49
CA ALA A 103 -1.62 -22.31 2.19
C ALA A 103 -2.56 -21.18 2.65
N THR A 104 -2.77 -20.17 1.80
CA THR A 104 -3.57 -18.99 2.15
C THR A 104 -5.00 -19.42 2.55
N PRO A 105 -5.43 -19.16 3.78
CA PRO A 105 -6.74 -19.57 4.25
C PRO A 105 -7.85 -18.77 3.58
N THR A 106 -9.07 -19.32 3.56
CA THR A 106 -10.27 -18.57 3.20
C THR A 106 -10.46 -17.43 4.20
N ARG A 107 -10.69 -16.20 3.72
CA ARG A 107 -10.76 -14.98 4.55
C ARG A 107 -9.53 -14.80 5.44
N PRO A 108 -8.33 -14.63 4.85
CA PRO A 108 -7.11 -14.53 5.61
C PRO A 108 -7.12 -13.29 6.52
N GLN A 109 -6.49 -13.42 7.68
CA GLN A 109 -6.26 -12.33 8.61
C GLN A 109 -4.77 -11.97 8.53
N MET A 110 -4.46 -10.84 7.91
CA MET A 110 -3.10 -10.47 7.59
C MET A 110 -2.71 -9.12 8.22
N LEU A 111 -1.45 -9.02 8.64
CA LEU A 111 -0.87 -7.78 9.14
C LEU A 111 -0.47 -6.89 7.96
N ALA A 112 -0.96 -5.66 7.93
CA ALA A 112 -0.56 -4.62 6.99
C ALA A 112 0.63 -3.83 7.54
N GLN A 113 1.84 -4.44 7.56
CA GLN A 113 3.03 -3.84 8.16
C GLN A 113 3.94 -3.14 7.14
N PRO A 114 4.34 -3.73 6.01
CA PRO A 114 5.10 -3.00 5.00
C PRO A 114 4.28 -1.84 4.43
N PRO A 115 4.89 -0.66 4.22
CA PRO A 115 4.18 0.49 3.65
C PRO A 115 3.70 0.20 2.22
N TYR A 116 2.57 0.76 1.82
CA TYR A 116 2.00 0.58 0.47
C TYR A 116 2.93 1.07 -0.66
N SER A 117 3.87 1.95 -0.36
CA SER A 117 4.92 2.41 -1.29
C SER A 117 6.02 1.37 -1.55
N PHE A 118 5.98 0.23 -0.86
CA PHE A 118 6.91 -0.87 -1.00
C PHE A 118 6.19 -2.10 -1.55
N ASP A 119 6.80 -2.77 -2.54
CA ASP A 119 6.19 -3.89 -3.28
C ASP A 119 5.81 -5.09 -2.40
N LEU A 120 6.53 -5.30 -1.29
CA LEU A 120 6.21 -6.33 -0.30
C LEU A 120 4.76 -6.19 0.24
N SER A 121 4.19 -4.99 0.19
CA SER A 121 2.81 -4.74 0.62
C SER A 121 1.78 -5.53 -0.20
N VAL A 122 2.07 -5.81 -1.46
CA VAL A 122 1.16 -6.55 -2.36
C VAL A 122 0.88 -7.95 -1.82
N MET A 123 1.85 -8.55 -1.11
CA MET A 123 1.71 -9.88 -0.53
C MET A 123 0.66 -9.97 0.58
N TYR A 124 0.30 -8.86 1.22
CA TYR A 124 -0.77 -8.89 2.24
C TYR A 124 -2.09 -8.34 1.72
N TRP A 125 -2.12 -7.19 1.01
CA TRP A 125 -3.41 -6.60 0.65
C TRP A 125 -4.10 -7.33 -0.51
N ALA A 126 -3.36 -7.78 -1.53
CA ALA A 126 -3.97 -8.38 -2.71
C ALA A 126 -4.72 -9.69 -2.40
N PRO A 127 -4.11 -10.72 -1.79
CA PRO A 127 -4.83 -11.94 -1.46
C PRO A 127 -5.91 -11.72 -0.40
N THR A 128 -5.68 -10.81 0.56
CA THR A 128 -6.69 -10.52 1.60
C THR A 128 -7.97 -9.95 1.01
N LEU A 129 -7.85 -8.95 0.14
CA LEU A 129 -9.01 -8.33 -0.51
C LEU A 129 -9.70 -9.31 -1.46
N ALA A 130 -8.93 -10.08 -2.25
CA ALA A 130 -9.48 -11.06 -3.18
C ALA A 130 -10.29 -12.17 -2.49
N LEU A 131 -9.92 -12.54 -1.27
CA LEU A 131 -10.57 -13.59 -0.49
C LEU A 131 -11.56 -13.06 0.56
N GLY A 132 -11.81 -11.75 0.61
CA GLY A 132 -12.69 -11.13 1.61
C GLY A 132 -12.19 -11.29 3.04
N GLY A 133 -10.88 -11.24 3.22
CA GLY A 133 -10.21 -11.32 4.52
C GLY A 133 -10.18 -10.00 5.29
N THR A 134 -9.34 -9.95 6.32
CA THR A 134 -9.16 -8.78 7.20
C THR A 134 -7.71 -8.32 7.18
N LEU A 135 -7.50 -7.01 6.98
CA LEU A 135 -6.20 -6.35 7.12
C LEU A 135 -6.13 -5.64 8.47
N TYR A 136 -5.12 -5.97 9.26
CA TYR A 136 -4.81 -5.29 10.51
C TYR A 136 -3.75 -4.22 10.25
N ALA A 137 -4.20 -2.97 10.08
CA ALA A 137 -3.32 -1.81 9.98
C ALA A 137 -2.98 -1.27 11.37
N LEU A 138 -1.71 -0.97 11.60
CA LEU A 138 -1.23 -0.46 12.88
C LEU A 138 -1.01 1.06 12.79
N PRO A 139 -1.52 1.85 13.77
CA PRO A 139 -1.25 3.27 13.84
C PRO A 139 0.23 3.58 14.04
N SER A 140 0.70 4.73 13.54
CA SER A 140 2.10 5.18 13.67
C SER A 140 2.58 5.22 15.12
N ALA A 141 1.72 5.59 16.07
CA ALA A 141 2.04 5.59 17.50
C ALA A 141 2.39 4.19 18.06
N ILE A 142 1.93 3.13 17.40
CA ILE A 142 2.28 1.75 17.75
C ILE A 142 3.55 1.33 16.99
N THR A 143 3.64 1.63 15.70
CA THR A 143 4.77 1.20 14.86
C THR A 143 6.10 1.85 15.22
N GLN A 144 6.08 3.01 15.88
CA GLN A 144 7.26 3.72 16.37
C GLN A 144 7.79 3.22 17.72
N ASP A 145 7.04 2.40 18.45
CA ASP A 145 7.42 1.80 19.71
C ASP A 145 7.50 0.28 19.56
N PHE A 146 8.70 -0.26 19.42
CA PHE A 146 8.92 -1.68 19.15
C PHE A 146 8.27 -2.60 20.19
N LYS A 147 8.26 -2.21 21.46
CA LYS A 147 7.65 -3.02 22.51
C LYS A 147 6.13 -3.11 22.29
N LYS A 148 5.48 -1.95 22.14
CA LYS A 148 4.03 -1.91 21.87
C LYS A 148 3.67 -2.59 20.55
N LEU A 149 4.54 -2.45 19.54
CA LEU A 149 4.36 -3.06 18.23
C LEU A 149 4.25 -4.58 18.36
N PHE A 150 5.22 -5.23 19.00
CA PHE A 150 5.20 -6.68 19.13
C PHE A 150 4.13 -7.17 20.10
N GLU A 151 3.90 -6.48 21.22
CA GLU A 151 2.76 -6.79 22.12
C GLU A 151 1.43 -6.73 21.34
N THR A 152 1.25 -5.75 20.46
CA THR A 152 0.04 -5.61 19.65
C THR A 152 -0.05 -6.71 18.60
N ILE A 153 1.01 -6.96 17.83
CA ILE A 153 1.03 -8.01 16.80
C ILE A 153 0.65 -9.36 17.39
N PHE A 154 1.25 -9.74 18.52
CA PHE A 154 0.99 -11.04 19.16
C PHE A 154 -0.39 -11.14 19.84
N SER A 155 -1.07 -10.00 20.05
CA SER A 155 -2.45 -9.98 20.55
C SER A 155 -3.50 -10.12 19.46
N LEU A 156 -3.14 -9.89 18.19
CA LEU A 156 -4.06 -9.94 17.06
C LEU A 156 -4.19 -11.37 16.51
N PRO A 157 -5.37 -11.75 15.98
CA PRO A 157 -5.60 -13.06 15.39
C PRO A 157 -5.04 -13.15 13.96
N ILE A 158 -3.75 -12.84 13.79
CA ILE A 158 -3.08 -12.84 12.50
C ILE A 158 -2.79 -14.28 12.09
N ALA A 159 -3.28 -14.66 10.91
CA ALA A 159 -3.02 -15.98 10.33
C ALA A 159 -1.77 -15.98 9.45
N ILE A 160 -1.50 -14.87 8.76
CA ILE A 160 -0.33 -14.71 7.89
C ILE A 160 0.30 -13.34 8.13
N TRP A 161 1.62 -13.35 8.27
CA TRP A 161 2.40 -12.14 8.40
C TRP A 161 3.51 -12.12 7.37
N THR A 162 3.45 -11.15 6.48
CA THR A 162 4.51 -10.86 5.51
C THR A 162 5.45 -9.80 6.07
N SER A 163 6.73 -10.11 6.12
CA SER A 163 7.74 -9.25 6.75
C SER A 163 9.06 -9.29 6.00
N THR A 164 9.91 -8.28 6.24
CA THR A 164 11.33 -8.39 5.90
C THR A 164 12.04 -9.33 6.87
N PRO A 165 13.12 -10.03 6.45
CA PRO A 165 13.88 -10.88 7.35
C PRO A 165 14.33 -10.18 8.64
N SER A 166 14.86 -8.95 8.51
CA SER A 166 15.34 -8.17 9.67
C SER A 166 14.22 -7.87 10.69
N PHE A 167 12.99 -7.63 10.21
CA PHE A 167 11.88 -7.37 11.11
C PHE A 167 11.37 -8.66 11.75
N ALA A 168 11.38 -9.77 11.03
CA ALA A 168 11.07 -11.09 11.59
C ALA A 168 12.08 -11.49 12.68
N ASP A 169 13.37 -11.27 12.44
CA ASP A 169 14.42 -11.53 13.44
C ASP A 169 14.22 -10.74 14.73
N MET A 170 13.83 -9.46 14.63
CA MET A 170 13.51 -8.62 15.80
C MET A 170 12.29 -9.13 16.59
N ALA A 171 11.34 -9.77 15.92
CA ALA A 171 10.16 -10.32 16.58
C ALA A 171 10.45 -11.64 17.34
N MET A 172 11.58 -12.29 17.07
CA MET A 172 12.01 -13.52 17.72
C MET A 172 12.93 -13.29 18.93
N LEU A 173 13.34 -12.04 19.19
CA LEU A 173 14.15 -11.65 20.35
C LEU A 173 13.26 -11.33 21.55
#